data_4150410f7568f8ef790f40a08539bf34
#
_entry.id   4150410f7568f8ef790f40a08539bf34
#
_cell.length_a   1.000
_cell.length_b   1.000
_cell.length_c   1.000
_cell.angle_alpha   90.00
_cell.angle_beta   90.00
_cell.angle_gamma   90.00
#
_symmetry.space_group_name_H-M   'P 1'
#
loop_
_entity.id
_entity.type
_entity.pdbx_description
1 polymer ?
#
loop_
_entity_poly.entity_id
_entity_poly.type
_entity_poly.pdbx_seq_one_letter_code
_entity_poly.pdbx_strand_id
1 'polypeptide(L)'
;MSKVVRIIFEYKEHVIHKNADGTVRMGVSLDIRSTGIKQKGDGPAMIFGVVMLAESRDFAELVAMKASALMKDMDMSSGVINGNEFN
;
A
#
# COMPACT_ATOMS: atom_id res chain seq x y z
N MET A 1 5.43 19.18 24.33
CA MET A 1 5.54 17.89 23.63
C MET A 1 4.78 17.96 22.31
N SER A 2 5.46 17.63 21.24
CA SER A 2 4.78 17.57 19.97
C SER A 2 4.01 16.28 19.82
N LYS A 3 2.82 16.38 19.28
CA LYS A 3 2.02 15.21 18.92
C LYS A 3 2.45 14.74 17.55
N VAL A 4 2.73 13.45 17.44
CA VAL A 4 3.15 12.86 16.17
C VAL A 4 2.21 11.73 15.83
N VAL A 5 1.66 11.78 14.62
CA VAL A 5 0.86 10.71 14.05
C VAL A 5 1.61 10.21 12.82
N ARG A 6 1.78 8.90 12.75
CA ARG A 6 2.46 8.27 11.60
C ARG A 6 1.52 7.30 10.93
N ILE A 7 1.50 7.40 9.61
CA ILE A 7 0.82 6.41 8.78
C ILE A 7 1.91 5.78 7.93
N ILE A 8 2.03 4.47 8.00
CA ILE A 8 3.10 3.72 7.36
C ILE A 8 2.49 2.80 6.33
N PHE A 9 2.91 2.96 5.08
CA PHE A 9 2.53 2.09 3.97
C PHE A 9 3.74 1.22 3.65
N GLU A 10 3.59 -0.09 3.80
CA GLU A 10 4.66 -1.04 3.50
C GLU A 10 4.27 -1.89 2.32
N TYR A 11 5.12 -1.92 1.31
CA TYR A 11 4.95 -2.80 0.17
C TYR A 11 5.95 -3.93 0.26
N LYS A 12 5.47 -5.16 0.12
CA LYS A 12 6.31 -6.36 0.17
C LYS A 12 6.13 -7.15 -1.11
N GLU A 13 7.25 -7.62 -1.65
CA GLU A 13 7.22 -8.53 -2.78
C GLU A 13 7.16 -9.97 -2.29
N HIS A 14 6.44 -10.80 -3.02
CA HIS A 14 6.43 -12.23 -2.74
C HIS A 14 6.18 -13.00 -4.02
N VAL A 15 6.67 -14.25 -4.04
CA VAL A 15 6.46 -15.15 -5.17
C VAL A 15 5.08 -15.78 -5.03
N ILE A 16 4.25 -15.59 -6.05
CA ILE A 16 2.93 -16.20 -6.08
C ILE A 16 3.00 -17.59 -6.69
N HIS A 17 3.75 -17.72 -7.79
CA HIS A 17 3.79 -18.96 -8.54
C HIS A 17 5.10 -19.06 -9.32
N LYS A 18 5.66 -20.28 -9.37
CA LYS A 18 6.81 -20.58 -10.22
C LYS A 18 6.32 -21.35 -11.42
N ASN A 19 6.63 -20.86 -12.60
CA ASN A 19 6.28 -21.52 -13.83
C ASN A 19 7.30 -22.60 -14.17
N ALA A 20 6.88 -23.55 -14.99
CA ALA A 20 7.75 -24.66 -15.38
C ALA A 20 8.96 -24.22 -16.21
N ASP A 21 8.87 -23.07 -16.88
CA ASP A 21 9.96 -22.53 -17.71
C ASP A 21 11.00 -21.74 -16.90
N GLY A 22 10.87 -21.70 -15.58
CA GLY A 22 11.78 -20.98 -14.70
C GLY A 22 11.40 -19.55 -14.41
N THR A 23 10.37 -19.05 -15.05
CA THR A 23 9.87 -17.71 -14.71
C THR A 23 9.06 -17.76 -13.43
N VAL A 24 8.95 -16.62 -12.76
CA VAL A 24 8.18 -16.51 -11.52
C VAL A 24 7.16 -15.42 -11.65
N ARG A 25 6.02 -15.66 -11.01
CA ARG A 25 4.98 -14.66 -10.90
C ARG A 25 5.12 -14.01 -9.53
N MET A 26 5.29 -12.70 -9.52
CA MET A 26 5.47 -11.94 -8.29
C MET A 26 4.21 -11.21 -7.93
N GLY A 27 4.01 -11.06 -6.65
CA GLY A 27 2.93 -10.24 -6.12
C GLY A 27 3.47 -9.18 -5.20
N VAL A 28 2.67 -8.16 -4.99
CA VAL A 28 2.98 -7.09 -4.05
C VAL A 28 1.85 -6.99 -3.05
N SER A 29 2.18 -7.00 -1.78
CA SER A 29 1.22 -6.79 -0.71
C SER A 29 1.43 -5.44 -0.06
N LEU A 30 0.35 -4.85 0.39
CA LEU A 30 0.37 -3.58 1.10
C LEU A 30 -0.10 -3.79 2.52
N ASP A 31 0.69 -3.34 3.46
CA ASP A 31 0.34 -3.29 4.87
C ASP A 31 0.29 -1.83 5.29
N ILE A 32 -0.80 -1.42 5.91
CA ILE A 32 -0.99 -0.04 6.37
C ILE A 32 -1.05 -0.06 7.89
N ARG A 33 -0.15 0.68 8.51
CA ARG A 33 -0.09 0.77 9.96
C ARG A 33 -0.11 2.23 10.39
N SER A 34 -0.59 2.45 11.59
CA SER A 34 -0.62 3.79 12.15
C SER A 34 -0.12 3.77 13.58
N THR A 35 0.50 4.87 13.96
CA THR A 35 0.90 5.11 15.34
C THR A 35 0.49 6.51 15.75
N GLY A 36 0.19 6.69 17.03
CA GLY A 36 -0.17 8.00 17.56
C GLY A 36 -1.63 8.38 17.44
N ILE A 37 -2.45 7.52 16.83
CA ILE A 37 -3.89 7.76 16.74
C ILE A 37 -4.54 7.23 18.00
N LYS A 38 -5.26 8.10 18.70
CA LYS A 38 -5.96 7.76 19.92
C LYS A 38 -7.45 7.96 19.74
N GLN A 39 -8.24 7.27 20.56
CA GLN A 39 -9.70 7.37 20.50
C GLN A 39 -10.20 8.79 20.76
N LYS A 40 -9.54 9.47 21.68
CA LYS A 40 -9.85 10.88 21.93
C LYS A 40 -8.76 11.69 21.27
N GLY A 41 -8.94 11.91 19.99
CA GLY A 41 -8.00 12.71 19.24
C GLY A 41 -8.39 14.17 19.33
N ASP A 42 -7.45 14.97 19.72
CA ASP A 42 -7.56 16.40 19.63
C ASP A 42 -6.31 16.91 18.92
N GLY A 43 -6.48 17.90 18.15
CA GLY A 43 -5.40 18.52 17.46
C GLY A 43 -5.31 18.13 15.98
N PRO A 44 -4.61 18.98 15.22
CA PRO A 44 -4.58 18.82 13.75
C PRO A 44 -3.89 17.56 13.29
N ALA A 45 -2.82 17.12 13.95
CA ALA A 45 -2.10 15.93 13.52
C ALA A 45 -3.00 14.70 13.56
N MET A 46 -3.83 14.58 14.57
CA MET A 46 -4.78 13.48 14.68
C MET A 46 -5.81 13.53 13.56
N ILE A 47 -6.31 14.71 13.25
CA ILE A 47 -7.31 14.87 12.20
C ILE A 47 -6.72 14.48 10.85
N PHE A 48 -5.52 14.95 10.53
CA PHE A 48 -4.84 14.56 9.31
C PHE A 48 -4.63 13.03 9.24
N GLY A 49 -4.21 12.43 10.35
CA GLY A 49 -3.99 10.99 10.40
C GLY A 49 -5.26 10.18 10.18
N VAL A 50 -6.35 10.58 10.80
CA VAL A 50 -7.64 9.90 10.67
C VAL A 50 -8.15 10.01 9.24
N VAL A 51 -8.06 11.19 8.65
CA VAL A 51 -8.49 11.39 7.26
C VAL A 51 -7.64 10.56 6.31
N MET A 52 -6.33 10.52 6.53
CA MET A 52 -5.44 9.71 5.70
C MET A 52 -5.80 8.23 5.79
N LEU A 53 -6.11 7.74 6.99
CA LEU A 53 -6.54 6.35 7.14
C LEU A 53 -7.86 6.09 6.44
N ALA A 54 -8.81 7.03 6.56
CA ALA A 54 -10.10 6.88 5.90
C ALA A 54 -9.97 6.83 4.38
N GLU A 55 -9.02 7.57 3.82
CA GLU A 55 -8.78 7.64 2.39
C GLU A 55 -7.75 6.63 1.89
N SER A 56 -7.17 5.84 2.80
CA SER A 56 -6.02 4.99 2.46
C SER A 56 -6.33 3.97 1.37
N ARG A 57 -7.55 3.45 1.34
CA ARG A 57 -7.96 2.49 0.32
C ARG A 57 -7.96 3.11 -1.07
N ASP A 58 -8.58 4.28 -1.21
CA ASP A 58 -8.64 4.98 -2.49
C ASP A 58 -7.24 5.40 -2.94
N PHE A 59 -6.44 5.85 -2.00
CA PHE A 59 -5.05 6.22 -2.27
C PHE A 59 -4.25 5.00 -2.75
N ALA A 60 -4.42 3.86 -2.10
CA ALA A 60 -3.74 2.63 -2.49
C ALA A 60 -4.16 2.17 -3.89
N GLU A 61 -5.45 2.29 -4.21
CA GLU A 61 -5.94 1.96 -5.55
C GLU A 61 -5.33 2.87 -6.62
N LEU A 62 -5.22 4.15 -6.34
CA LEU A 62 -4.61 5.10 -7.27
C LEU A 62 -3.14 4.75 -7.51
N VAL A 63 -2.40 4.46 -6.44
CA VAL A 63 -1.00 4.08 -6.55
C VAL A 63 -0.85 2.77 -7.34
N ALA A 64 -1.73 1.80 -7.09
CA ALA A 64 -1.72 0.54 -7.80
C ALA A 64 -1.92 0.73 -9.31
N MET A 65 -2.88 1.56 -9.69
CA MET A 65 -3.11 1.89 -11.09
C MET A 65 -1.89 2.49 -11.76
N LYS A 66 -1.30 3.48 -11.11
CA LYS A 66 -0.14 4.18 -11.66
C LYS A 66 1.08 3.29 -11.71
N ALA A 67 1.29 2.48 -10.68
CA ALA A 67 2.41 1.54 -10.65
C ALA A 67 2.28 0.47 -11.74
N SER A 68 1.06 -0.05 -11.95
CA SER A 68 0.82 -1.04 -12.98
C SER A 68 1.08 -0.48 -14.38
N ALA A 69 0.65 0.74 -14.62
CA ALA A 69 0.91 1.41 -15.89
C ALA A 69 2.41 1.62 -16.12
N LEU A 70 3.12 2.03 -15.07
CA LEU A 70 4.56 2.23 -15.17
C LEU A 70 5.31 0.93 -15.43
N MET A 71 4.93 -0.15 -14.73
CA MET A 71 5.53 -1.45 -14.94
C MET A 71 5.31 -1.95 -16.38
N LYS A 72 4.14 -1.71 -16.92
CA LYS A 72 3.83 -2.06 -18.31
C LYS A 72 4.72 -1.28 -19.28
N ASP A 73 4.91 0.01 -19.04
CA ASP A 73 5.78 0.84 -19.88
C ASP A 73 7.24 0.40 -19.78
N MET A 74 7.65 -0.12 -18.66
CA MET A 74 9.01 -0.63 -18.46
C MET A 74 9.17 -2.07 -18.93
N ASP A 75 8.14 -2.63 -19.55
CA ASP A 75 8.13 -4.01 -20.06
C ASP A 75 8.44 -5.03 -18.95
N MET A 76 8.07 -4.70 -17.73
CA MET A 76 8.16 -5.64 -16.64
C MET A 76 7.00 -6.61 -16.73
N SER A 77 7.27 -7.88 -16.64
CA SER A 77 6.20 -8.86 -16.55
C SER A 77 5.38 -8.54 -15.31
N SER A 78 4.11 -8.36 -15.50
CA SER A 78 3.22 -7.88 -14.49
C SER A 78 3.33 -8.67 -13.20
N GLY A 79 3.89 -8.05 -12.20
CA GLY A 79 3.62 -8.46 -10.86
C GLY A 79 2.13 -8.30 -10.65
N VAL A 80 1.50 -9.33 -10.17
CA VAL A 80 0.10 -9.22 -9.80
C VAL A 80 0.07 -8.44 -8.51
N ILE A 81 -0.55 -7.28 -8.58
CA ILE A 81 -0.87 -6.57 -7.37
C ILE A 81 -2.04 -7.34 -6.78
N ASN A 82 -1.78 -7.95 -5.65
CA ASN A 82 -2.73 -8.86 -5.06
C ASN A 82 -3.90 -8.05 -4.50
N GLY A 83 -5.09 -8.37 -4.96
CA GLY A 83 -6.28 -7.69 -4.52
C GLY A 83 -6.54 -7.77 -3.03
N ASN A 84 -6.00 -8.76 -2.39
CA ASN A 84 -6.09 -8.91 -0.96
C ASN A 84 -5.47 -7.72 -0.22
N GLU A 85 -4.50 -7.11 -0.81
CA GLU A 85 -3.81 -5.97 -0.25
C GLU A 85 -4.56 -4.68 -0.54
N PHE A 86 -5.38 -4.69 -1.55
CA PHE A 86 -6.15 -3.53 -1.95
C PHE A 86 -7.64 -3.76 -1.89
N ASN A 87 -8.01 -4.93 -1.50
CA ASN A 87 -9.41 -5.28 -1.34
C ASN A 87 -9.93 -4.87 0.01
#